data_14f7902a57698b655d5106e82740145d
#
_entry.id   14f7902a57698b655d5106e82740145d
#
_cell.length_a   1.000
_cell.length_b   1.000
_cell.length_c   1.000
_cell.angle_alpha   90.00
_cell.angle_beta   90.00
_cell.angle_gamma   90.00
#
_symmetry.space_group_name_H-M   'P 1'
#
loop_
_entity.id
_entity.type
_entity.pdbx_description
1 polymer ?
#
loop_
_entity_poly.entity_id
_entity_poly.type
_entity_poly.pdbx_seq_one_letter_code
_entity_poly.pdbx_strand_id
1 'polypeptide(L)'
;DKGYVPALRLPDGSVLTECIAVLQYIGDHSANAELSAPDGSASRYRVSEWLAYISTELHKAYGPMFNPAASDAEKQRALDTLAKKFSWVQNALGDRKFIVGDTFTVADAYLFTVLGWTKFIGMDLDKWPTLQRYHAAIGARPKVIAALKTEGLITY
;
A
#
# COMPACT_ATOMS: atom_id res chain seq x y z
N ASP A 1 -6.71 22.94 7.67
CA ASP A 1 -6.78 21.57 8.22
C ASP A 1 -7.74 20.73 7.38
N LYS A 2 -7.16 19.73 6.69
CA LYS A 2 -7.93 18.87 5.77
C LYS A 2 -8.79 17.83 6.51
N GLY A 3 -8.50 17.56 7.80
CA GLY A 3 -9.18 16.53 8.59
C GLY A 3 -8.87 15.09 8.17
N TYR A 4 -7.79 14.88 7.41
CA TYR A 4 -7.41 13.56 6.88
C TYR A 4 -6.11 13.04 7.51
N VAL A 5 -5.95 11.73 7.47
CA VAL A 5 -4.71 11.00 7.79
C VAL A 5 -4.17 10.35 6.51
N PRO A 6 -2.85 10.15 6.39
CA PRO A 6 -1.80 10.44 7.37
C PRO A 6 -1.45 11.94 7.43
N ALA A 7 -0.96 12.37 8.60
CA ALA A 7 -0.40 13.69 8.82
C ALA A 7 0.91 13.54 9.60
N LEU A 8 2.01 14.02 9.05
CA LEU A 8 3.34 13.91 9.63
C LEU A 8 3.84 15.30 10.04
N ARG A 9 4.17 15.47 11.32
CA ARG A 9 4.82 16.69 11.80
C ARG A 9 6.29 16.64 11.46
N LEU A 10 6.77 17.64 10.74
CA LEU A 10 8.18 17.77 10.36
C LEU A 10 9.02 18.44 11.47
N PRO A 11 10.37 18.35 11.41
CA PRO A 11 11.26 18.96 12.42
C PRO A 11 11.11 20.48 12.55
N ASP A 12 10.72 21.18 11.50
CA ASP A 12 10.46 22.64 11.49
C ASP A 12 9.09 23.01 12.10
N GLY A 13 8.30 22.00 12.53
CA GLY A 13 6.97 22.18 13.10
C GLY A 13 5.84 22.20 12.07
N SER A 14 6.12 22.26 10.77
CA SER A 14 5.12 22.16 9.71
C SER A 14 4.49 20.76 9.65
N VAL A 15 3.36 20.63 8.97
CA VAL A 15 2.64 19.34 8.82
C VAL A 15 2.58 18.96 7.35
N LEU A 16 3.18 17.81 7.03
CA LEU A 16 3.08 17.17 5.72
C LEU A 16 1.87 16.24 5.71
N THR A 17 1.05 16.35 4.68
CA THR A 17 -0.12 15.48 4.43
C THR A 17 0.02 14.76 3.09
N GLU A 18 -0.96 13.93 2.74
CA GLU A 18 -0.99 13.04 1.59
C GLU A 18 -0.06 11.82 1.74
N CYS A 19 -0.66 10.64 1.66
CA CYS A 19 0.03 9.37 1.89
C CYS A 19 1.30 9.23 1.03
N ILE A 20 1.23 9.58 -0.26
CA ILE A 20 2.37 9.50 -1.18
C ILE A 20 3.52 10.41 -0.71
N ALA A 21 3.21 11.67 -0.37
CA ALA A 21 4.22 12.63 0.07
C ALA A 21 4.88 12.19 1.39
N VAL A 22 4.07 11.71 2.34
CA VAL A 22 4.56 11.21 3.63
C VAL A 22 5.44 9.97 3.44
N LEU A 23 5.05 9.02 2.58
CA LEU A 23 5.85 7.83 2.30
C LEU A 23 7.17 8.17 1.62
N GLN A 24 7.18 9.08 0.66
CA GLN A 24 8.41 9.56 0.02
C GLN A 24 9.32 10.24 1.03
N TYR A 25 8.77 11.14 1.85
CA TYR A 25 9.53 11.81 2.91
C TYR A 25 10.19 10.79 3.87
N ILE A 26 9.43 9.80 4.34
CA ILE A 26 9.96 8.75 5.23
C ILE A 26 11.06 7.95 4.54
N GLY A 27 10.86 7.58 3.28
CA GLY A 27 11.86 6.86 2.51
C GLY A 27 13.16 7.65 2.33
N ASP A 28 13.07 8.94 2.01
CA ASP A 28 14.22 9.81 1.76
C ASP A 28 15.01 10.15 3.03
N HIS A 29 14.33 10.20 4.19
CA HIS A 29 14.95 10.49 5.48
C HIS A 29 15.27 9.24 6.30
N SER A 30 15.04 8.06 5.72
CA SER A 30 15.42 6.81 6.36
C SER A 30 16.92 6.58 6.31
N ALA A 31 17.48 5.97 7.35
CA ALA A 31 18.85 5.44 7.31
C ALA A 31 19.03 4.32 6.26
N ASN A 32 17.93 3.70 5.81
CA ASN A 32 17.94 2.72 4.72
C ASN A 32 17.61 3.42 3.39
N ALA A 33 18.65 3.80 2.64
CA ALA A 33 18.52 4.47 1.35
C ALA A 33 17.75 3.66 0.28
N GLU A 34 17.57 2.35 0.49
CA GLU A 34 16.83 1.49 -0.45
C GLU A 34 15.32 1.73 -0.42
N LEU A 35 14.78 2.33 0.66
CA LEU A 35 13.33 2.53 0.80
C LEU A 35 12.73 3.42 -0.29
N SER A 36 13.49 4.38 -0.82
CA SER A 36 13.01 5.30 -1.86
C SER A 36 13.71 5.17 -3.20
N ALA A 37 14.83 4.47 -3.27
CA ALA A 37 15.81 4.52 -4.36
C ALA A 37 16.46 5.94 -4.52
N PRO A 38 17.65 6.04 -5.14
CA PRO A 38 18.35 7.31 -5.31
C PRO A 38 17.57 8.30 -6.18
N ASP A 39 17.64 9.58 -5.81
CA ASP A 39 17.02 10.66 -6.58
C ASP A 39 17.51 10.68 -8.02
N GLY A 40 16.59 10.95 -8.95
CA GLY A 40 16.86 11.00 -10.39
C GLY A 40 17.05 9.64 -11.06
N SER A 41 17.12 8.54 -10.28
CA SER A 41 17.26 7.19 -10.86
C SER A 41 15.95 6.68 -11.48
N ALA A 42 16.05 5.78 -12.46
CA ALA A 42 14.89 5.11 -13.04
C ALA A 42 14.07 4.35 -11.98
N SER A 43 14.73 3.74 -11.00
CA SER A 43 14.10 3.05 -9.89
C SER A 43 13.27 4.01 -9.04
N ARG A 44 13.73 5.25 -8.81
CA ARG A 44 12.97 6.27 -8.08
C ARG A 44 11.65 6.59 -8.78
N TYR A 45 11.66 6.75 -10.11
CA TYR A 45 10.43 6.99 -10.86
C TYR A 45 9.50 5.77 -10.85
N ARG A 46 10.04 4.55 -10.83
CA ARG A 46 9.22 3.33 -10.65
C ARG A 46 8.56 3.26 -9.28
N VAL A 47 9.25 3.64 -8.21
CA VAL A 47 8.64 3.77 -6.88
C VAL A 47 7.50 4.78 -6.92
N SER A 48 7.73 5.97 -7.49
CA SER A 48 6.70 7.02 -7.61
C SER A 48 5.50 6.58 -8.46
N GLU A 49 5.74 5.89 -9.57
CA GLU A 49 4.69 5.30 -10.44
C GLU A 49 3.80 4.34 -9.64
N TRP A 50 4.41 3.42 -8.86
CA TRP A 50 3.65 2.50 -8.04
C TRP A 50 2.90 3.19 -6.91
N LEU A 51 3.50 4.16 -6.22
CA LEU A 51 2.82 4.95 -5.21
C LEU A 51 1.59 5.66 -5.78
N ALA A 52 1.71 6.27 -6.97
CA ALA A 52 0.61 6.91 -7.67
C ALA A 52 -0.48 5.89 -8.02
N TYR A 53 -0.13 4.77 -8.65
CA TYR A 53 -1.09 3.72 -9.02
C TYR A 53 -1.83 3.16 -7.80
N ILE A 54 -1.11 2.82 -6.73
CA ILE A 54 -1.74 2.29 -5.51
C ILE A 54 -2.73 3.32 -4.94
N SER A 55 -2.35 4.59 -4.89
CA SER A 55 -3.19 5.65 -4.32
C SER A 55 -4.44 5.92 -5.16
N THR A 56 -4.28 6.07 -6.47
CA THR A 56 -5.39 6.51 -7.35
C THR A 56 -6.26 5.36 -7.81
N GLU A 57 -5.68 4.18 -7.96
CA GLU A 57 -6.37 3.05 -8.58
C GLU A 57 -6.79 1.97 -7.58
N LEU A 58 -5.92 1.59 -6.65
CA LEU A 58 -6.27 0.57 -5.66
C LEU A 58 -6.98 1.16 -4.45
N HIS A 59 -6.34 2.08 -3.74
CA HIS A 59 -6.87 2.67 -2.51
C HIS A 59 -8.26 3.26 -2.73
N LYS A 60 -8.43 4.11 -3.75
CA LYS A 60 -9.73 4.73 -4.04
C LYS A 60 -10.82 3.73 -4.43
N ALA A 61 -10.45 2.61 -5.03
CA ALA A 61 -11.43 1.59 -5.40
C ALA A 61 -12.13 0.95 -4.18
N TYR A 62 -11.53 1.02 -3.00
CA TYR A 62 -12.18 0.57 -1.76
C TYR A 62 -13.23 1.55 -1.21
N GLY A 63 -13.28 2.79 -1.71
CA GLY A 63 -14.13 3.83 -1.15
C GLY A 63 -15.57 3.40 -0.90
N PRO A 64 -16.30 2.81 -1.88
CA PRO A 64 -17.67 2.33 -1.66
C PRO A 64 -17.78 1.24 -0.59
N MET A 65 -16.74 0.42 -0.39
CA MET A 65 -16.76 -0.67 0.60
C MET A 65 -16.73 -0.15 2.04
N PHE A 66 -16.12 1.01 2.27
CA PHE A 66 -16.03 1.66 3.58
C PHE A 66 -17.06 2.77 3.77
N ASN A 67 -17.88 3.04 2.75
CA ASN A 67 -18.95 4.04 2.84
C ASN A 67 -20.25 3.37 3.29
N PRO A 68 -20.78 3.67 4.50
CA PRO A 68 -22.05 3.12 4.97
C PRO A 68 -23.26 3.47 4.11
N ALA A 69 -23.18 4.61 3.38
CA ALA A 69 -24.25 5.07 2.49
C ALA A 69 -24.20 4.46 1.08
N ALA A 70 -23.16 3.69 0.76
CA ALA A 70 -23.05 3.07 -0.56
C ALA A 70 -24.07 1.95 -0.74
N SER A 71 -24.75 1.94 -1.88
CA SER A 71 -25.68 0.89 -2.29
C SER A 71 -24.95 -0.43 -2.56
N ASP A 72 -25.66 -1.56 -2.51
CA ASP A 72 -25.11 -2.87 -2.85
C ASP A 72 -24.56 -2.91 -4.28
N ALA A 73 -25.21 -2.22 -5.21
CA ALA A 73 -24.73 -2.11 -6.60
C ALA A 73 -23.39 -1.35 -6.70
N GLU A 74 -23.17 -0.33 -5.88
CA GLU A 74 -21.88 0.39 -5.84
C GLU A 74 -20.78 -0.47 -5.20
N LYS A 75 -21.10 -1.19 -4.12
CA LYS A 75 -20.19 -2.13 -3.48
C LYS A 75 -19.82 -3.26 -4.44
N GLN A 76 -20.76 -3.83 -5.16
CA GLN A 76 -20.48 -4.88 -6.15
C GLN A 76 -19.55 -4.36 -7.27
N ARG A 77 -19.81 -3.16 -7.82
CA ARG A 77 -18.92 -2.54 -8.80
C ARG A 77 -17.51 -2.30 -8.25
N ALA A 78 -17.39 -1.93 -6.98
CA ALA A 78 -16.09 -1.77 -6.33
C ALA A 78 -15.34 -3.11 -6.24
N LEU A 79 -16.00 -4.19 -5.84
CA LEU A 79 -15.42 -5.54 -5.80
C LEU A 79 -14.96 -6.00 -7.19
N ASP A 80 -15.77 -5.80 -8.22
CA ASP A 80 -15.42 -6.15 -9.61
C ASP A 80 -14.21 -5.34 -10.10
N THR A 81 -14.16 -4.06 -9.73
CA THR A 81 -13.03 -3.16 -10.05
C THR A 81 -11.75 -3.61 -9.35
N LEU A 82 -11.82 -3.90 -8.05
CA LEU A 82 -10.68 -4.42 -7.28
C LEU A 82 -10.17 -5.73 -7.86
N ALA A 83 -11.07 -6.66 -8.22
CA ALA A 83 -10.70 -7.93 -8.81
C ALA A 83 -9.89 -7.76 -10.11
N LYS A 84 -10.32 -6.86 -11.01
CA LYS A 84 -9.58 -6.53 -12.23
C LYS A 84 -8.20 -5.94 -11.93
N LYS A 85 -8.14 -5.00 -10.98
CA LYS A 85 -6.89 -4.35 -10.59
C LYS A 85 -5.93 -5.32 -9.91
N PHE A 86 -6.41 -6.21 -9.07
CA PHE A 86 -5.58 -7.27 -8.46
C PHE A 86 -5.01 -8.21 -9.51
N SER A 87 -5.79 -8.60 -10.51
CA SER A 87 -5.29 -9.42 -11.62
C SER A 87 -4.17 -8.71 -12.38
N TRP A 88 -4.30 -7.40 -12.60
CA TRP A 88 -3.24 -6.61 -13.22
C TRP A 88 -1.99 -6.53 -12.34
N VAL A 89 -2.14 -6.22 -11.03
CA VAL A 89 -1.01 -6.15 -10.08
C VAL A 89 -0.31 -7.51 -9.97
N GLN A 90 -1.06 -8.61 -9.91
CA GLN A 90 -0.51 -9.96 -9.90
C GLN A 90 0.38 -10.21 -11.11
N ASN A 91 -0.11 -9.88 -12.31
CA ASN A 91 0.66 -10.04 -13.54
C ASN A 91 1.88 -9.13 -13.58
N ALA A 92 1.72 -7.87 -13.15
CA ALA A 92 2.81 -6.92 -13.05
C ALA A 92 3.88 -7.33 -12.03
N LEU A 93 3.49 -7.95 -10.92
CA LEU A 93 4.41 -8.47 -9.92
C LEU A 93 5.14 -9.72 -10.41
N GLY A 94 4.42 -10.67 -11.04
CA GLY A 94 5.00 -11.94 -11.50
C GLY A 94 5.68 -12.70 -10.37
N ASP A 95 6.88 -13.20 -10.63
CA ASP A 95 7.67 -13.96 -9.65
C ASP A 95 8.54 -13.08 -8.74
N ARG A 96 8.50 -11.76 -8.91
CA ARG A 96 9.32 -10.84 -8.14
C ARG A 96 8.96 -10.87 -6.66
N LYS A 97 9.98 -10.62 -5.85
CA LYS A 97 9.87 -10.55 -4.38
C LYS A 97 9.29 -9.21 -3.92
N PHE A 98 9.61 -8.13 -4.64
CA PHE A 98 9.17 -6.77 -4.38
C PHE A 98 8.61 -6.13 -5.64
N ILE A 99 7.79 -5.08 -5.46
CA ILE A 99 7.10 -4.47 -6.59
C ILE A 99 8.05 -3.67 -7.50
N VAL A 100 9.13 -3.13 -6.92
CA VAL A 100 10.17 -2.41 -7.65
C VAL A 100 11.54 -3.04 -7.36
N GLY A 101 12.16 -3.61 -8.38
CA GLY A 101 13.50 -4.20 -8.26
C GLY A 101 13.59 -5.34 -7.24
N ASP A 102 14.73 -5.42 -6.54
CA ASP A 102 15.08 -6.53 -5.66
C ASP A 102 15.07 -6.14 -4.16
N THR A 103 14.68 -4.90 -3.85
CA THR A 103 14.68 -4.37 -2.50
C THR A 103 13.29 -3.90 -2.06
N PHE A 104 13.02 -3.99 -0.75
CA PHE A 104 11.78 -3.49 -0.17
C PHE A 104 11.76 -1.96 -0.17
N THR A 105 10.71 -1.37 -0.74
CA THR A 105 10.52 0.08 -0.83
C THR A 105 9.25 0.55 -0.12
N VAL A 106 9.05 1.85 -0.02
CA VAL A 106 7.80 2.45 0.50
C VAL A 106 6.58 2.07 -0.34
N ALA A 107 6.76 1.72 -1.62
CA ALA A 107 5.68 1.22 -2.47
C ALA A 107 5.18 -0.17 -2.01
N ASP A 108 6.11 -1.04 -1.56
CA ASP A 108 5.75 -2.35 -1.00
C ASP A 108 4.97 -2.21 0.32
N ALA A 109 5.37 -1.26 1.17
CA ALA A 109 4.67 -0.97 2.41
C ALA A 109 3.23 -0.53 2.14
N TYR A 110 3.03 0.34 1.15
CA TYR A 110 1.70 0.82 0.78
C TYR A 110 0.85 -0.28 0.15
N LEU A 111 1.41 -1.05 -0.80
CA LEU A 111 0.71 -2.16 -1.43
C LEU A 111 0.29 -3.22 -0.39
N PHE A 112 1.19 -3.58 0.52
CA PHE A 112 0.89 -4.51 1.62
C PHE A 112 -0.32 -4.05 2.44
N THR A 113 -0.34 -2.77 2.83
CA THR A 113 -1.44 -2.20 3.62
C THR A 113 -2.77 -2.27 2.86
N VAL A 114 -2.78 -1.84 1.60
CA VAL A 114 -3.98 -1.82 0.77
C VAL A 114 -4.50 -3.23 0.45
N LEU A 115 -3.61 -4.19 0.21
CA LEU A 115 -3.99 -5.61 0.07
C LEU A 115 -4.56 -6.17 1.39
N GLY A 116 -4.03 -5.75 2.53
CA GLY A 116 -4.52 -6.17 3.84
C GLY A 116 -5.97 -5.74 4.14
N TRP A 117 -6.49 -4.73 3.43
CA TRP A 117 -7.87 -4.28 3.60
C TRP A 117 -8.90 -5.27 3.07
N THR A 118 -8.51 -6.21 2.22
CA THR A 118 -9.41 -7.26 1.71
C THR A 118 -10.13 -8.01 2.82
N LYS A 119 -9.45 -8.26 3.94
CA LYS A 119 -10.04 -8.93 5.12
C LYS A 119 -11.23 -8.18 5.72
N PHE A 120 -11.30 -6.85 5.58
CA PHE A 120 -12.38 -6.04 6.13
C PHE A 120 -13.60 -5.95 5.22
N ILE A 121 -13.46 -6.34 3.96
CA ILE A 121 -14.53 -6.30 2.96
C ILE A 121 -15.01 -7.68 2.53
N GLY A 122 -14.55 -8.75 3.21
CA GLY A 122 -14.93 -10.13 2.90
C GLY A 122 -14.38 -10.64 1.56
N MET A 123 -13.32 -10.02 1.05
CA MET A 123 -12.59 -10.48 -0.13
C MET A 123 -11.30 -11.15 0.33
N ASP A 124 -11.05 -12.40 -0.07
CA ASP A 124 -9.79 -13.07 0.14
C ASP A 124 -8.87 -12.94 -1.09
N LEU A 125 -7.58 -13.27 -0.92
CA LEU A 125 -6.59 -13.23 -1.99
C LEU A 125 -6.40 -14.60 -2.68
N ASP A 126 -7.24 -15.60 -2.42
CA ASP A 126 -7.07 -16.97 -2.91
C ASP A 126 -7.11 -17.04 -4.44
N LYS A 127 -7.85 -16.12 -5.08
CA LYS A 127 -7.90 -15.98 -6.55
C LYS A 127 -6.64 -15.38 -7.15
N TRP A 128 -5.76 -14.82 -6.32
CA TRP A 128 -4.51 -14.16 -6.73
C TRP A 128 -3.32 -14.71 -5.95
N PRO A 129 -2.87 -15.94 -6.24
CA PRO A 129 -1.85 -16.64 -5.45
C PRO A 129 -0.52 -15.89 -5.37
N THR A 130 -0.16 -15.13 -6.41
CA THR A 130 1.03 -14.28 -6.37
C THR A 130 0.89 -13.16 -5.34
N LEU A 131 -0.28 -12.51 -5.27
CA LEU A 131 -0.54 -11.47 -4.28
C LEU A 131 -0.63 -12.05 -2.86
N GLN A 132 -1.22 -13.22 -2.70
CA GLN A 132 -1.29 -13.92 -1.42
C GLN A 132 0.13 -14.24 -0.91
N ARG A 133 0.98 -14.84 -1.76
CA ARG A 133 2.40 -15.12 -1.45
C ARG A 133 3.15 -13.84 -1.09
N TYR A 134 3.00 -12.78 -1.88
CA TYR A 134 3.64 -11.49 -1.66
C TYR A 134 3.21 -10.88 -0.33
N HIS A 135 1.90 -10.80 -0.07
CA HIS A 135 1.35 -10.24 1.16
C HIS A 135 1.84 -11.01 2.39
N ALA A 136 1.85 -12.35 2.32
CA ALA A 136 2.39 -13.18 3.40
C ALA A 136 3.89 -12.94 3.63
N ALA A 137 4.69 -12.84 2.57
CA ALA A 137 6.13 -12.60 2.67
C ALA A 137 6.46 -11.21 3.27
N ILE A 138 5.72 -10.17 2.88
CA ILE A 138 5.89 -8.84 3.48
C ILE A 138 5.42 -8.85 4.94
N GLY A 139 4.28 -9.47 5.23
CA GLY A 139 3.72 -9.60 6.58
C GLY A 139 4.62 -10.35 7.57
N ALA A 140 5.47 -11.26 7.08
CA ALA A 140 6.43 -12.00 7.90
C ALA A 140 7.69 -11.19 8.28
N ARG A 141 7.87 -9.98 7.75
CA ARG A 141 9.03 -9.12 8.07
C ARG A 141 8.96 -8.66 9.53
N PRO A 142 10.06 -8.76 10.31
CA PRO A 142 10.03 -8.44 11.75
C PRO A 142 9.50 -7.05 12.08
N LYS A 143 9.86 -6.03 11.27
CA LYS A 143 9.39 -4.65 11.47
C LYS A 143 7.92 -4.46 11.11
N VAL A 144 7.41 -5.22 10.13
CA VAL A 144 5.97 -5.23 9.78
C VAL A 144 5.17 -5.88 10.91
N ILE A 145 5.63 -7.02 11.42
CA ILE A 145 5.02 -7.68 12.60
C ILE A 145 4.98 -6.72 13.79
N ALA A 146 6.09 -6.03 14.08
CA ALA A 146 6.16 -5.07 15.18
C ALA A 146 5.14 -3.93 15.01
N ALA A 147 5.03 -3.35 13.80
CA ALA A 147 4.06 -2.31 13.49
C ALA A 147 2.61 -2.82 13.67
N LEU A 148 2.28 -3.98 13.10
CA LEU A 148 0.95 -4.58 13.20
C LEU A 148 0.55 -4.85 14.65
N LYS A 149 1.49 -5.29 15.50
CA LYS A 149 1.26 -5.48 16.94
C LYS A 149 1.00 -4.14 17.65
N THR A 150 1.82 -3.13 17.35
CA THR A 150 1.66 -1.79 17.95
C THR A 150 0.30 -1.17 17.60
N GLU A 151 -0.19 -1.43 16.38
CA GLU A 151 -1.49 -0.98 15.91
C GLU A 151 -2.67 -1.88 16.35
N GLY A 152 -2.40 -2.98 17.06
CA GLY A 152 -3.45 -3.92 17.51
C GLY A 152 -4.11 -4.71 16.39
N LEU A 153 -3.48 -4.80 15.22
CA LEU A 153 -4.00 -5.52 14.06
C LEU A 153 -3.71 -7.03 14.10
N ILE A 154 -2.75 -7.44 14.92
CA ILE A 154 -2.46 -8.83 15.26
C ILE A 154 -2.19 -8.96 16.76
N THR A 155 -2.61 -10.08 17.33
CA THR A 155 -2.32 -10.46 18.73
C THR A 155 -1.04 -11.29 18.80
N TYR A 156 -0.50 -11.44 20.03
CA TYR A 156 0.67 -12.26 20.32
C TYR A 156 0.39 -13.74 20.13
#